data_ef57d76832dd339fac30aa2d035ad292
#
_entry.id   ef57d76832dd339fac30aa2d035ad292
#
_cell.length_a   1.000
_cell.length_b   1.000
_cell.length_c   1.000
_cell.angle_alpha   90.00
_cell.angle_beta   90.00
_cell.angle_gamma   90.00
#
_symmetry.space_group_name_H-M   'P 1'
#
loop_
_entity.id
_entity.type
_entity.pdbx_description
1 polymer ?
#
loop_
_entity_poly.entity_id
_entity_poly.type
_entity_poly.pdbx_seq_one_letter_code
_entity_poly.pdbx_strand_id
1 'polypeptide(L)'
;MDLQGKCVLLGVTGGIAAYKMANVASALKKLGADVEVIMTENATHFITPLVFETLTGHKCMVDTFDRDFKFEVTHISLAKKADVVLVAPATANVIAKMAHGIADDMLTTVVLAAKCPKLVSPAMNTGMLENPITQDNLRTLEHYGFTVIPSESGVLACKDVGSGRLPKEDVLIEYILHTIARPKDLAGVRIAVTA
;
A
#
# COMPACT_ATOMS: atom_id res chain seq x y z
N MET A 1 -8.49 -10.57 15.72
CA MET A 1 -7.12 -10.76 15.18
C MET A 1 -6.31 -9.59 15.68
N ASP A 2 -5.05 -9.84 16.05
CA ASP A 2 -4.18 -8.84 16.67
C ASP A 2 -2.93 -8.69 15.80
N LEU A 3 -2.47 -7.46 15.61
CA LEU A 3 -1.25 -7.11 14.89
C LEU A 3 -0.16 -6.61 15.86
N GLN A 4 -0.24 -6.96 17.13
CA GLN A 4 0.72 -6.57 18.14
C GLN A 4 2.13 -6.98 17.73
N GLY A 5 3.08 -6.03 17.75
CA GLY A 5 4.46 -6.27 17.34
C GLY A 5 4.70 -6.37 15.83
N LYS A 6 3.66 -6.15 15.01
CA LYS A 6 3.77 -6.11 13.56
C LYS A 6 3.85 -4.68 13.05
N CYS A 7 4.75 -4.44 12.11
CA CYS A 7 4.89 -3.16 11.43
C CYS A 7 4.23 -3.22 10.04
N VAL A 8 3.26 -2.35 9.83
CA VAL A 8 2.59 -2.16 8.53
C VAL A 8 3.08 -0.84 7.92
N LEU A 9 3.69 -0.91 6.76
CA LEU A 9 4.09 0.25 5.99
C LEU A 9 3.02 0.58 4.95
N LEU A 10 2.40 1.75 5.07
CA LEU A 10 1.42 2.27 4.12
C LEU A 10 2.09 3.22 3.13
N GLY A 11 2.04 2.90 1.85
CA GLY A 11 2.43 3.76 0.75
C GLY A 11 1.20 4.44 0.14
N VAL A 12 1.08 5.76 0.31
CA VAL A 12 -0.06 6.53 -0.18
C VAL A 12 0.35 7.32 -1.42
N THR A 13 -0.38 7.12 -2.54
CA THR A 13 -0.06 7.80 -3.79
C THR A 13 -1.13 8.81 -4.22
N GLY A 14 -0.80 9.66 -5.21
CA GLY A 14 -1.59 10.82 -5.59
C GLY A 14 -2.89 10.48 -6.34
N GLY A 15 -3.91 10.11 -5.62
CA GLY A 15 -5.27 9.89 -6.13
C GLY A 15 -6.33 10.31 -5.12
N ILE A 16 -7.53 10.63 -5.59
CA ILE A 16 -8.62 11.11 -4.73
C ILE A 16 -8.91 10.13 -3.57
N ALA A 17 -8.73 8.83 -3.75
CA ALA A 17 -8.96 7.83 -2.71
C ALA A 17 -7.90 7.84 -1.59
N ALA A 18 -6.87 8.70 -1.65
CA ALA A 18 -5.84 8.83 -0.61
C ALA A 18 -6.44 9.14 0.77
N TYR A 19 -7.53 9.91 0.85
CA TYR A 19 -8.21 10.23 2.11
C TYR A 19 -8.69 8.98 2.88
N LYS A 20 -9.03 7.91 2.18
CA LYS A 20 -9.47 6.66 2.80
C LYS A 20 -8.38 5.97 3.62
N MET A 21 -7.13 6.24 3.28
CA MET A 21 -5.99 5.63 3.97
C MET A 21 -5.85 6.10 5.41
N ALA A 22 -6.44 7.25 5.77
CA ALA A 22 -6.53 7.68 7.17
C ALA A 22 -7.37 6.70 8.01
N ASN A 23 -8.50 6.19 7.45
CA ASN A 23 -9.33 5.19 8.12
C ASN A 23 -8.57 3.86 8.26
N VAL A 24 -7.84 3.44 7.22
CA VAL A 24 -7.02 2.21 7.26
C VAL A 24 -5.94 2.33 8.31
N ALA A 25 -5.20 3.45 8.36
CA ALA A 25 -4.17 3.70 9.37
C ALA A 25 -4.76 3.63 10.80
N SER A 26 -5.90 4.32 11.03
CA SER A 26 -6.59 4.31 12.31
C SER A 26 -7.04 2.90 12.73
N ALA A 27 -7.60 2.12 11.79
CA ALA A 27 -8.05 0.76 12.07
C ALA A 27 -6.88 -0.18 12.38
N LEU A 28 -5.77 -0.09 11.66
CA LEU A 28 -4.55 -0.87 11.91
C LEU A 28 -3.94 -0.54 13.29
N LYS A 29 -3.92 0.74 13.69
CA LYS A 29 -3.51 1.14 15.05
C LYS A 29 -4.40 0.52 16.12
N LYS A 30 -5.72 0.48 15.92
CA LYS A 30 -6.67 -0.18 16.84
C LYS A 30 -6.43 -1.70 16.94
N LEU A 31 -5.91 -2.32 15.88
CA LEU A 31 -5.50 -3.73 15.88
C LEU A 31 -4.11 -3.96 16.49
N GLY A 32 -3.46 -2.92 17.04
CA GLY A 32 -2.16 -3.02 17.71
C GLY A 32 -0.96 -2.94 16.78
N ALA A 33 -1.14 -2.65 15.49
CA ALA A 33 -0.04 -2.52 14.55
C ALA A 33 0.82 -1.28 14.84
N ASP A 34 2.11 -1.40 14.61
CA ASP A 34 2.99 -0.27 14.38
C ASP A 34 2.82 0.17 12.92
N VAL A 35 2.32 1.40 12.71
CA VAL A 35 1.97 1.89 11.38
C VAL A 35 2.91 3.01 10.97
N GLU A 36 3.67 2.75 9.91
CA GLU A 36 4.51 3.74 9.23
C GLU A 36 3.83 4.20 7.94
N VAL A 37 3.98 5.46 7.58
CA VAL A 37 3.35 6.01 6.38
C VAL A 37 4.37 6.74 5.51
N ILE A 38 4.37 6.40 4.23
CA ILE A 38 5.11 7.14 3.20
C ILE A 38 4.10 7.67 2.18
N MET A 39 4.19 8.94 1.88
CA MET A 39 3.38 9.57 0.84
C MET A 39 4.25 9.97 -0.35
N THR A 40 3.72 9.82 -1.56
CA THR A 40 4.32 10.52 -2.70
C THR A 40 4.00 12.01 -2.60
N GLU A 41 4.82 12.86 -3.19
CA GLU A 41 4.57 14.31 -3.25
C GLU A 41 3.16 14.60 -3.78
N ASN A 42 2.73 13.91 -4.85
CA ASN A 42 1.39 14.08 -5.40
C ASN A 42 0.27 13.67 -4.42
N ALA A 43 0.52 12.79 -3.47
CA ALA A 43 -0.49 12.41 -2.47
C ALA A 43 -0.77 13.57 -1.50
N THR A 44 0.21 14.43 -1.24
CA THR A 44 0.06 15.57 -0.31
C THR A 44 -0.95 16.62 -0.80
N HIS A 45 -1.29 16.62 -2.09
CA HIS A 45 -2.34 17.47 -2.65
C HIS A 45 -3.76 16.99 -2.31
N PHE A 46 -3.92 15.73 -1.88
CA PHE A 46 -5.23 15.14 -1.56
C PHE A 46 -5.47 14.98 -0.06
N ILE A 47 -4.40 14.78 0.72
CA ILE A 47 -4.43 14.64 2.17
C ILE A 47 -3.08 15.09 2.73
N THR A 48 -3.07 15.77 3.88
CA THR A 48 -1.83 16.26 4.46
C THR A 48 -1.09 15.17 5.26
N PRO A 49 0.26 15.18 5.30
CA PRO A 49 1.05 14.28 6.15
C PRO A 49 0.63 14.33 7.62
N LEU A 50 0.28 15.51 8.13
CA LEU A 50 -0.15 15.74 9.52
C LEU A 50 -1.30 14.81 9.95
N VAL A 51 -2.21 14.45 9.05
CA VAL A 51 -3.31 13.51 9.37
C VAL A 51 -2.73 12.16 9.78
N PHE A 52 -1.77 11.64 9.02
CA PHE A 52 -1.15 10.35 9.33
C PHE A 52 -0.26 10.43 10.57
N GLU A 53 0.50 11.50 10.73
CA GLU A 53 1.32 11.73 11.93
C GLU A 53 0.49 11.74 13.21
N THR A 54 -0.67 12.40 13.16
CA THR A 54 -1.61 12.44 14.30
C THR A 54 -2.19 11.06 14.62
N LEU A 55 -2.49 10.25 13.60
CA LEU A 55 -3.10 8.93 13.78
C LEU A 55 -2.09 7.87 14.21
N THR A 56 -0.87 7.93 13.70
CA THR A 56 0.14 6.88 13.91
C THR A 56 1.10 7.18 15.04
N GLY A 57 1.33 8.46 15.35
CA GLY A 57 2.37 8.91 16.26
C GLY A 57 3.78 8.89 15.64
N HIS A 58 3.90 8.65 14.34
CA HIS A 58 5.15 8.61 13.58
C HIS A 58 5.17 9.73 12.54
N LYS A 59 6.36 10.22 12.20
CA LYS A 59 6.55 11.16 11.10
C LYS A 59 6.12 10.51 9.79
N CYS A 60 5.28 11.17 9.02
CA CYS A 60 4.91 10.75 7.67
C CYS A 60 6.01 11.17 6.69
N MET A 61 6.63 10.19 6.04
CA MET A 61 7.74 10.44 5.13
C MET A 61 7.24 10.82 3.75
N VAL A 62 7.77 11.92 3.20
CA VAL A 62 7.45 12.40 1.84
C VAL A 62 8.73 12.54 1.03
N ASP A 63 9.70 13.27 1.54
CA ASP A 63 10.96 13.56 0.87
C ASP A 63 12.06 12.57 1.30
N THR A 64 12.80 12.08 0.31
CA THR A 64 13.96 11.21 0.53
C THR A 64 15.12 11.96 1.20
N PHE A 65 15.20 13.28 1.01
CA PHE A 65 16.30 14.14 1.44
C PHE A 65 15.91 15.10 2.56
N ASP A 66 14.85 14.80 3.30
CA ASP A 66 14.46 15.58 4.47
C ASP A 66 15.60 15.60 5.50
N ARG A 67 16.00 16.82 5.94
CA ARG A 67 17.18 17.04 6.78
C ARG A 67 16.95 16.91 8.29
N ASP A 68 15.72 16.70 8.74
CA ASP A 68 15.39 16.48 10.17
C ASP A 68 15.75 15.06 10.62
N PHE A 69 16.96 14.65 10.34
CA PHE A 69 17.44 13.27 10.43
C PHE A 69 18.20 12.94 11.71
N LYS A 70 17.84 11.80 12.30
CA LYS A 70 18.79 10.95 13.03
C LYS A 70 19.63 10.21 11.98
N PHE A 71 20.92 10.01 12.20
CA PHE A 71 21.95 9.47 11.31
C PHE A 71 21.69 8.03 10.74
N GLU A 72 20.46 7.61 10.59
CA GLU A 72 20.08 6.33 9.98
C GLU A 72 19.54 6.56 8.56
N VAL A 73 19.94 5.69 7.64
CA VAL A 73 19.42 5.71 6.26
C VAL A 73 17.94 5.29 6.31
N THR A 74 17.04 6.26 6.44
CA THR A 74 15.61 6.08 6.77
C THR A 74 14.91 5.09 5.85
N HIS A 75 15.14 5.12 4.53
CA HIS A 75 14.50 4.18 3.60
C HIS A 75 14.95 2.73 3.85
N ILE A 76 16.20 2.50 4.29
CA ILE A 76 16.68 1.16 4.63
C ILE A 76 16.09 0.70 5.96
N SER A 77 16.01 1.58 6.97
CA SER A 77 15.45 1.21 8.28
C SER A 77 13.96 0.86 8.17
N LEU A 78 13.18 1.65 7.41
CA LEU A 78 11.76 1.36 7.13
C LEU A 78 11.58 0.06 6.34
N ALA A 79 12.39 -0.16 5.30
CA ALA A 79 12.33 -1.39 4.50
C ALA A 79 12.63 -2.66 5.33
N LYS A 80 13.52 -2.54 6.33
CA LYS A 80 13.84 -3.66 7.25
C LYS A 80 12.81 -3.84 8.35
N LYS A 81 12.18 -2.75 8.82
CA LYS A 81 11.20 -2.75 9.89
C LYS A 81 9.86 -3.35 9.47
N ALA A 82 9.47 -3.14 8.22
CA ALA A 82 8.16 -3.54 7.72
C ALA A 82 7.98 -5.05 7.68
N ASP A 83 6.88 -5.56 8.27
CA ASP A 83 6.39 -6.92 8.08
C ASP A 83 5.55 -7.06 6.80
N VAL A 84 4.94 -5.98 6.34
CA VAL A 84 4.19 -5.88 5.08
C VAL A 84 4.19 -4.45 4.58
N VAL A 85 4.22 -4.28 3.25
CA VAL A 85 3.98 -2.99 2.59
C VAL A 85 2.63 -3.05 1.88
N LEU A 86 1.77 -2.07 2.10
CA LEU A 86 0.58 -1.83 1.30
C LEU A 86 0.70 -0.51 0.55
N VAL A 87 0.71 -0.53 -0.78
CA VAL A 87 0.61 0.67 -1.62
C VAL A 87 -0.85 0.86 -2.03
N ALA A 88 -1.51 1.83 -1.43
CA ALA A 88 -2.92 2.14 -1.68
C ALA A 88 -3.23 3.64 -1.38
N PRO A 89 -4.02 4.32 -2.19
CA PRO A 89 -4.32 3.92 -3.56
C PRO A 89 -3.04 3.83 -4.39
N ALA A 90 -2.93 2.88 -5.31
CA ALA A 90 -1.80 2.80 -6.23
C ALA A 90 -2.20 3.40 -7.59
N THR A 91 -1.57 4.51 -7.96
CA THR A 91 -1.76 5.14 -9.28
C THR A 91 -1.04 4.38 -10.38
N ALA A 92 -1.48 4.50 -11.62
CA ALA A 92 -0.79 3.91 -12.79
C ALA A 92 0.69 4.31 -12.86
N ASN A 93 1.02 5.56 -12.50
CA ASN A 93 2.39 6.04 -12.45
C ASN A 93 3.25 5.24 -11.47
N VAL A 94 2.79 5.08 -10.23
CA VAL A 94 3.56 4.36 -9.20
C VAL A 94 3.61 2.86 -9.50
N ILE A 95 2.55 2.26 -10.04
CA ILE A 95 2.54 0.88 -10.52
C ILE A 95 3.61 0.69 -11.60
N ALA A 96 3.69 1.57 -12.59
CA ALA A 96 4.71 1.52 -13.63
C ALA A 96 6.13 1.65 -13.06
N LYS A 97 6.36 2.60 -12.15
CA LYS A 97 7.66 2.76 -11.49
C LYS A 97 8.09 1.49 -10.76
N MET A 98 7.21 0.92 -9.94
CA MET A 98 7.50 -0.31 -9.18
C MET A 98 7.76 -1.49 -10.12
N ALA A 99 6.97 -1.64 -11.20
CA ALA A 99 7.13 -2.73 -12.18
C ALA A 99 8.48 -2.68 -12.91
N HIS A 100 9.03 -1.49 -13.09
CA HIS A 100 10.30 -1.29 -13.80
C HIS A 100 11.49 -0.95 -12.88
N GLY A 101 11.31 -1.03 -11.54
CA GLY A 101 12.39 -0.77 -10.59
C GLY A 101 12.84 0.69 -10.54
N ILE A 102 12.00 1.64 -10.93
CA ILE A 102 12.29 3.07 -10.85
C ILE A 102 12.09 3.51 -9.39
N ALA A 103 13.15 3.99 -8.76
CA ALA A 103 13.19 4.39 -7.36
C ALA A 103 13.65 5.85 -7.24
N ASP A 104 12.81 6.77 -7.72
CA ASP A 104 13.11 8.20 -7.82
C ASP A 104 12.42 9.03 -6.71
N ASP A 105 11.68 8.37 -5.81
CA ASP A 105 11.06 8.97 -4.64
C ASP A 105 11.21 8.05 -3.41
N MET A 106 10.83 8.56 -2.22
CA MET A 106 10.95 7.82 -0.96
C MET A 106 10.16 6.51 -0.97
N LEU A 107 8.93 6.51 -1.50
CA LEU A 107 8.07 5.34 -1.53
C LEU A 107 8.66 4.24 -2.41
N THR A 108 8.99 4.56 -3.65
CA THR A 108 9.51 3.59 -4.62
C THR A 108 10.88 3.05 -4.20
N THR A 109 11.72 3.88 -3.56
CA THR A 109 13.00 3.45 -2.98
C THR A 109 12.80 2.43 -1.86
N VAL A 110 11.86 2.68 -0.92
CA VAL A 110 11.58 1.74 0.17
C VAL A 110 10.95 0.45 -0.34
N VAL A 111 10.00 0.53 -1.29
CA VAL A 111 9.38 -0.66 -1.90
C VAL A 111 10.41 -1.55 -2.59
N LEU A 112 11.37 -0.94 -3.31
CA LEU A 112 12.43 -1.69 -3.98
C LEU A 112 13.39 -2.37 -2.98
N ALA A 113 13.67 -1.72 -1.84
CA ALA A 113 14.56 -2.25 -0.80
C ALA A 113 13.89 -3.28 0.13
N ALA A 114 12.55 -3.25 0.26
CA ALA A 114 11.81 -4.10 1.20
C ALA A 114 11.80 -5.56 0.74
N LYS A 115 12.04 -6.47 1.72
CA LYS A 115 12.01 -7.93 1.49
C LYS A 115 10.71 -8.59 1.97
N CYS A 116 9.89 -7.87 2.74
CA CYS A 116 8.59 -8.35 3.21
C CYS A 116 7.57 -8.44 2.07
N PRO A 117 6.43 -9.12 2.29
CA PRO A 117 5.31 -9.14 1.35
C PRO A 117 4.85 -7.73 0.96
N LYS A 118 4.49 -7.58 -0.30
CA LYS A 118 4.04 -6.31 -0.89
C LYS A 118 2.66 -6.46 -1.48
N LEU A 119 1.73 -5.62 -1.02
CA LEU A 119 0.35 -5.54 -1.47
C LEU A 119 0.19 -4.24 -2.27
N VAL A 120 -0.50 -4.32 -3.40
CA VAL A 120 -0.76 -3.16 -4.27
C VAL A 120 -2.25 -3.10 -4.58
N SER A 121 -2.88 -1.98 -4.26
CA SER A 121 -4.31 -1.76 -4.55
C SER A 121 -4.48 -0.65 -5.60
N PRO A 122 -4.67 -1.01 -6.88
CA PRO A 122 -4.87 -0.04 -7.96
C PRO A 122 -6.12 0.79 -7.74
N ALA A 123 -6.01 2.12 -7.96
CA ALA A 123 -7.17 3.00 -8.00
C ALA A 123 -6.96 4.11 -9.02
N MET A 124 -7.76 4.11 -10.07
CA MET A 124 -7.67 5.05 -11.19
C MET A 124 -8.95 5.02 -12.04
N ASN A 125 -9.05 5.88 -13.04
CA ASN A 125 -10.11 5.82 -14.05
C ASN A 125 -10.10 4.46 -14.77
N THR A 126 -11.28 3.98 -15.18
CA THR A 126 -11.46 2.70 -15.87
C THR A 126 -10.57 2.57 -17.10
N GLY A 127 -10.54 3.59 -17.97
CA GLY A 127 -9.69 3.55 -19.17
C GLY A 127 -8.19 3.49 -18.87
N MET A 128 -7.74 4.07 -17.75
CA MET A 128 -6.36 3.92 -17.28
C MET A 128 -6.09 2.52 -16.75
N LEU A 129 -7.03 1.95 -16.01
CA LEU A 129 -6.89 0.59 -15.47
C LEU A 129 -6.89 -0.46 -16.58
N GLU A 130 -7.81 -0.34 -17.54
CA GLU A 130 -7.96 -1.28 -18.65
C GLU A 130 -6.89 -1.09 -19.75
N ASN A 131 -6.10 -0.03 -19.66
CA ASN A 131 -5.01 0.19 -20.60
C ASN A 131 -4.04 -0.99 -20.58
N PRO A 132 -3.71 -1.57 -21.75
CA PRO A 132 -2.81 -2.74 -21.84
C PRO A 132 -1.48 -2.54 -21.11
N ILE A 133 -0.90 -1.34 -21.16
CA ILE A 133 0.35 -1.02 -20.46
C ILE A 133 0.16 -1.13 -18.94
N THR A 134 -0.95 -0.64 -18.40
CA THR A 134 -1.24 -0.76 -16.97
C THR A 134 -1.44 -2.21 -16.57
N GLN A 135 -2.15 -2.98 -17.39
CA GLN A 135 -2.37 -4.42 -17.15
C GLN A 135 -1.05 -5.20 -17.24
N ASP A 136 -0.16 -4.87 -18.17
CA ASP A 136 1.18 -5.49 -18.27
C ASP A 136 2.00 -5.17 -17.02
N ASN A 137 1.98 -3.94 -16.54
CA ASN A 137 2.68 -3.53 -15.33
C ASN A 137 2.14 -4.27 -14.08
N LEU A 138 0.83 -4.45 -13.97
CA LEU A 138 0.23 -5.22 -12.88
C LEU A 138 0.67 -6.70 -12.93
N ARG A 139 0.63 -7.34 -14.11
CA ARG A 139 1.15 -8.71 -14.30
C ARG A 139 2.64 -8.82 -13.97
N THR A 140 3.41 -7.80 -14.31
CA THR A 140 4.85 -7.73 -13.98
C THR A 140 5.05 -7.69 -12.47
N LEU A 141 4.27 -6.90 -11.73
CA LEU A 141 4.32 -6.88 -10.26
C LEU A 141 3.96 -8.26 -9.67
N GLU A 142 2.90 -8.89 -10.17
CA GLU A 142 2.51 -10.24 -9.72
C GLU A 142 3.61 -11.27 -9.99
N HIS A 143 4.25 -11.21 -11.17
CA HIS A 143 5.39 -12.06 -11.51
C HIS A 143 6.55 -11.91 -10.50
N TYR A 144 6.78 -10.71 -10.00
CA TYR A 144 7.81 -10.42 -8.97
C TYR A 144 7.30 -10.59 -7.54
N GLY A 145 6.17 -11.25 -7.33
CA GLY A 145 5.66 -11.65 -6.01
C GLY A 145 4.89 -10.57 -5.25
N PHE A 146 4.44 -9.51 -5.93
CA PHE A 146 3.46 -8.61 -5.34
C PHE A 146 2.07 -9.24 -5.37
N THR A 147 1.28 -8.98 -4.35
CA THR A 147 -0.15 -9.33 -4.37
C THR A 147 -0.93 -8.11 -4.84
N VAL A 148 -1.58 -8.22 -6.00
CA VAL A 148 -2.47 -7.18 -6.51
C VAL A 148 -3.86 -7.38 -5.91
N ILE A 149 -4.33 -6.39 -5.14
CA ILE A 149 -5.69 -6.36 -4.59
C ILE A 149 -6.62 -5.80 -5.67
N PRO A 150 -7.61 -6.57 -6.16
CA PRO A 150 -8.48 -6.11 -7.23
C PRO A 150 -9.23 -4.84 -6.86
N SER A 151 -9.33 -3.91 -7.81
CA SER A 151 -10.21 -2.74 -7.65
C SER A 151 -11.69 -3.13 -7.74
N GLU A 152 -12.53 -2.39 -7.03
CA GLU A 152 -13.99 -2.55 -7.11
C GLU A 152 -14.56 -1.86 -8.35
N SER A 153 -15.72 -2.34 -8.79
CA SER A 153 -16.56 -1.66 -9.77
C SER A 153 -17.58 -0.75 -9.07
N GLY A 154 -17.87 0.39 -9.67
CA GLY A 154 -18.84 1.34 -9.11
C GLY A 154 -18.72 2.72 -9.73
N VAL A 155 -19.39 3.69 -9.12
CA VAL A 155 -19.29 5.09 -9.55
C VAL A 155 -17.92 5.63 -9.16
N LEU A 156 -17.17 6.12 -10.14
CA LEU A 156 -15.87 6.74 -10.00
C LEU A 156 -16.00 8.25 -9.70
N ALA A 157 -14.92 8.90 -9.31
CA ALA A 157 -14.89 10.34 -9.05
C ALA A 157 -15.23 11.19 -10.29
N CYS A 158 -14.96 10.66 -11.49
CA CYS A 158 -15.37 11.27 -12.79
C CYS A 158 -16.84 11.05 -13.14
N LYS A 159 -17.63 10.42 -12.26
CA LYS A 159 -19.04 10.03 -12.45
C LYS A 159 -19.26 8.86 -13.45
N ASP A 160 -18.24 8.32 -14.04
CA ASP A 160 -18.32 7.10 -14.84
C ASP A 160 -18.60 5.90 -13.93
N VAL A 161 -19.28 4.88 -14.46
CA VAL A 161 -19.48 3.59 -13.79
C VAL A 161 -18.55 2.58 -14.44
N GLY A 162 -17.66 2.00 -13.63
CA GLY A 162 -16.70 1.03 -14.13
C GLY A 162 -15.76 0.50 -13.04
N SER A 163 -14.75 -0.25 -13.47
CA SER A 163 -13.66 -0.74 -12.62
C SER A 163 -12.66 0.38 -12.30
N GLY A 164 -11.90 0.24 -11.22
CA GLY A 164 -10.84 1.18 -10.84
C GLY A 164 -11.08 1.93 -9.54
N ARG A 165 -12.16 1.62 -8.83
CA ARG A 165 -12.42 2.15 -7.49
C ARG A 165 -11.55 1.42 -6.46
N LEU A 166 -10.96 2.17 -5.52
CA LEU A 166 -10.29 1.57 -4.37
C LEU A 166 -11.28 0.71 -3.58
N PRO A 167 -10.94 -0.53 -3.22
CA PRO A 167 -11.78 -1.38 -2.37
C PRO A 167 -12.13 -0.71 -1.05
N LYS A 168 -13.12 -1.26 -0.37
CA LYS A 168 -13.45 -0.82 0.98
C LYS A 168 -12.27 -1.02 1.92
N GLU A 169 -12.19 -0.20 2.94
CA GLU A 169 -11.08 -0.19 3.90
C GLU A 169 -10.94 -1.53 4.64
N ASP A 170 -12.05 -2.20 4.95
CA ASP A 170 -12.08 -3.52 5.56
C ASP A 170 -11.43 -4.60 4.69
N VAL A 171 -11.64 -4.56 3.37
CA VAL A 171 -10.99 -5.48 2.42
C VAL A 171 -9.47 -5.30 2.44
N LEU A 172 -8.98 -4.05 2.42
CA LEU A 172 -7.54 -3.77 2.50
C LEU A 172 -6.93 -4.32 3.80
N ILE A 173 -7.65 -4.14 4.92
CA ILE A 173 -7.23 -4.64 6.24
C ILE A 173 -7.22 -6.17 6.25
N GLU A 174 -8.21 -6.83 5.66
CA GLU A 174 -8.25 -8.29 5.56
C GLU A 174 -7.05 -8.85 4.80
N TYR A 175 -6.63 -8.22 3.69
CA TYR A 175 -5.42 -8.62 2.96
C TYR A 175 -4.16 -8.52 3.83
N ILE A 176 -4.03 -7.44 4.63
CA ILE A 176 -2.93 -7.30 5.59
C ILE A 176 -2.98 -8.40 6.63
N LEU A 177 -4.14 -8.61 7.29
CA LEU A 177 -4.32 -9.65 8.29
C LEU A 177 -4.03 -11.05 7.73
N HIS A 178 -4.54 -11.35 6.54
CA HIS A 178 -4.26 -12.60 5.86
C HIS A 178 -2.75 -12.79 5.61
N THR A 179 -2.03 -11.71 5.33
CA THR A 179 -0.61 -11.76 5.00
C THR A 179 0.27 -11.99 6.24
N ILE A 180 0.02 -11.29 7.36
CA ILE A 180 0.97 -11.23 8.48
C ILE A 180 0.41 -11.58 9.86
N ALA A 181 -0.93 -11.71 10.04
CA ALA A 181 -1.50 -11.90 11.38
C ALA A 181 -1.25 -13.31 11.95
N ARG A 182 -1.03 -14.31 11.11
CA ARG A 182 -0.81 -15.71 11.53
C ARG A 182 0.30 -16.38 10.74
N PRO A 183 1.03 -17.32 11.37
CA PRO A 183 1.92 -18.24 10.66
C PRO A 183 1.15 -19.01 9.58
N LYS A 184 1.79 -19.31 8.46
CA LYS A 184 1.24 -20.15 7.39
C LYS A 184 1.51 -21.63 7.65
N ASP A 185 1.05 -22.13 8.81
CA ASP A 185 1.28 -23.48 9.30
C ASP A 185 0.55 -24.59 8.50
N LEU A 186 -0.48 -24.19 7.72
CA LEU A 186 -1.20 -25.09 6.81
C LEU A 186 -0.67 -25.06 5.37
N ALA A 187 0.48 -24.42 5.12
CA ALA A 187 1.06 -24.39 3.79
C ALA A 187 1.38 -25.79 3.30
N GLY A 188 0.82 -26.17 2.11
CA GLY A 188 0.97 -27.51 1.52
C GLY A 188 -0.01 -28.57 2.05
N VAL A 189 -0.84 -28.26 3.04
CA VAL A 189 -1.91 -29.15 3.52
C VAL A 189 -3.12 -29.09 2.57
N ARG A 190 -3.61 -30.26 2.14
CA ARG A 190 -4.85 -30.35 1.37
C ARG A 190 -6.03 -30.44 2.34
N ILE A 191 -6.95 -29.49 2.27
CA ILE A 191 -8.18 -29.45 3.08
C ILE A 191 -9.37 -29.65 2.16
N ALA A 192 -10.18 -30.69 2.43
CA ALA A 192 -11.47 -30.87 1.77
C ALA A 192 -12.55 -30.17 2.63
N VAL A 193 -13.32 -29.29 2.00
CA VAL A 193 -14.49 -28.66 2.61
C VAL A 193 -15.73 -29.16 1.89
N THR A 194 -16.64 -29.81 2.59
CA THR A 194 -17.96 -30.19 2.08
C THR A 194 -18.95 -29.06 2.35
N ALA A 195 -19.77 -28.74 1.35
CA ALA A 195 -20.86 -27.78 1.49
C ALA A 195 -22.02 -28.39 2.27
#